data_73b81277f2a727e58da2eac9ed30e1fc
#
_entry.id   73b81277f2a727e58da2eac9ed30e1fc
#
_cell.length_a   1.000
_cell.length_b   1.000
_cell.length_c   1.000
_cell.angle_alpha   90.00
_cell.angle_beta   90.00
_cell.angle_gamma   90.00
#
_symmetry.space_group_name_H-M   'P 1'
#
loop_
_entity.id
_entity.type
_entity.pdbx_description
1 polymer ?
#
loop_
_entity_poly.entity_id
_entity_poly.type
_entity_poly.pdbx_seq_one_letter_code
_entity_poly.pdbx_strand_id
1 'polypeptide(L)'
;MAAVGGGVAGTSPDAIGLAERHGFEPTAAWIDGLERASVRFNNGGSGSFVSEDGLLISNHHVGADALQKLSTKEKNYLHDGFHARTLAQEVKCLDLELNVLQSIEDVTARINAAVPKDAAPAAAFAARRKIMAEIEKESLDRTGLRSDVVTLWQGGAYHLYRFKRYTDVRLVFAPEQQIAFFGGDPDNFEFPRYDLDICLFRAYENGQPVKVKDFLRFSPQGVCEGDLTFVSGHPGRTARLLTVAELE
;
A
#
# COMPACT_ATOMS: atom_id res chain seq x y z
N MET A 1 -9.82 -15.43 5.44
CA MET A 1 -8.98 -14.40 4.82
C MET A 1 -8.67 -13.36 5.89
N ALA A 2 -7.46 -13.32 6.39
CA ALA A 2 -7.03 -12.35 7.39
C ALA A 2 -6.30 -11.21 6.67
N ALA A 3 -6.83 -9.98 6.77
CA ALA A 3 -6.13 -8.80 6.28
C ALA A 3 -5.11 -8.36 7.33
N VAL A 4 -3.82 -8.43 7.02
CA VAL A 4 -2.77 -7.83 7.85
C VAL A 4 -2.69 -6.36 7.47
N GLY A 5 -3.53 -5.54 8.11
CA GLY A 5 -3.41 -4.09 8.05
C GLY A 5 -2.19 -3.66 8.86
N GLY A 6 -1.31 -2.84 8.28
CA GLY A 6 -0.09 -2.38 8.90
C GLY A 6 -0.32 -1.73 10.28
N GLY A 7 0.41 -2.23 11.24
CA GLY A 7 0.50 -1.69 12.59
C GLY A 7 -0.04 -2.60 13.67
N VAL A 8 0.75 -3.40 14.21
CA VAL A 8 1.07 -3.71 15.61
C VAL A 8 1.84 -5.02 15.64
N ALA A 9 3.12 -4.96 15.70
CA ALA A 9 3.94 -6.05 16.21
C ALA A 9 3.61 -6.18 17.70
N GLY A 10 3.07 -7.32 18.09
CA GLY A 10 2.87 -7.68 19.48
C GLY A 10 1.42 -8.02 19.81
N THR A 11 1.15 -9.30 20.01
CA THR A 11 -0.04 -9.84 20.70
C THR A 11 -1.41 -9.34 20.21
N SER A 12 -1.64 -9.29 18.90
CA SER A 12 -3.01 -9.22 18.39
C SER A 12 -3.73 -10.53 18.75
N PRO A 13 -4.98 -10.49 19.21
CA PRO A 13 -5.81 -11.70 19.37
C PRO A 13 -5.83 -12.57 18.11
N ASP A 14 -5.69 -11.95 16.95
CA ASP A 14 -5.60 -12.65 15.65
C ASP A 14 -4.32 -13.49 15.50
N ALA A 15 -3.19 -13.06 16.09
CA ALA A 15 -1.95 -13.82 16.05
C ALA A 15 -2.05 -15.12 16.90
N ILE A 16 -2.74 -15.07 18.03
CA ILE A 16 -3.00 -16.26 18.87
C ILE A 16 -3.86 -17.25 18.08
N GLY A 17 -4.92 -16.76 17.43
CA GLY A 17 -5.78 -17.61 16.60
C GLY A 17 -5.09 -18.23 15.39
N LEU A 18 -4.02 -17.60 14.84
CA LEU A 18 -3.21 -18.17 13.76
C LEU A 18 -2.35 -19.32 14.24
N ALA A 19 -1.68 -19.17 15.39
CA ALA A 19 -0.85 -20.23 15.98
C ALA A 19 -1.70 -21.46 16.34
N GLU A 20 -2.84 -21.27 17.00
CA GLU A 20 -3.71 -22.35 17.44
C GLU A 20 -4.39 -23.09 16.26
N ARG A 21 -4.85 -22.37 15.24
CA ARG A 21 -5.62 -22.97 14.12
C ARG A 21 -4.76 -23.47 12.97
N HIS A 22 -3.62 -22.83 12.72
CA HIS A 22 -2.79 -23.08 11.56
C HIS A 22 -1.34 -23.42 11.87
N GLY A 23 -0.94 -23.43 13.16
CA GLY A 23 0.44 -23.66 13.55
C GLY A 23 1.42 -22.61 13.03
N PHE A 24 0.92 -21.40 12.69
CA PHE A 24 1.72 -20.33 12.11
C PHE A 24 1.88 -19.17 13.09
N GLU A 25 3.13 -18.90 13.45
CA GLU A 25 3.51 -17.74 14.27
C GLU A 25 4.29 -16.75 13.41
N PRO A 26 3.70 -15.58 13.08
CA PRO A 26 4.41 -14.55 12.32
C PRO A 26 5.56 -13.98 13.16
N THR A 27 6.80 -14.12 12.69
CA THR A 27 7.96 -13.46 13.30
C THR A 27 7.99 -11.97 12.94
N ALA A 28 8.63 -11.15 13.78
CA ALA A 28 8.83 -9.73 13.46
C ALA A 28 9.53 -9.54 12.11
N ALA A 29 10.53 -10.35 11.80
CA ALA A 29 11.23 -10.29 10.53
C ALA A 29 10.34 -10.64 9.32
N TRP A 30 9.40 -11.58 9.50
CA TRP A 30 8.43 -11.91 8.45
C TRP A 30 7.44 -10.75 8.22
N ILE A 31 6.92 -10.14 9.30
CA ILE A 31 6.04 -8.97 9.24
C ILE A 31 6.76 -7.81 8.56
N ASP A 32 7.95 -7.48 9.01
CA ASP A 32 8.79 -6.41 8.43
C ASP A 32 9.05 -6.63 6.94
N GLY A 33 9.36 -7.88 6.54
CA GLY A 33 9.58 -8.24 5.14
C GLY A 33 8.33 -8.06 4.29
N LEU A 34 7.15 -8.45 4.82
CA LEU A 34 5.86 -8.28 4.15
C LEU A 34 5.49 -6.79 4.01
N GLU A 35 5.70 -6.00 5.06
CA GLU A 35 5.46 -4.55 5.04
C GLU A 35 6.34 -3.84 4.01
N ARG A 36 7.64 -4.17 3.94
CA ARG A 36 8.58 -3.58 2.97
C ARG A 36 8.40 -4.08 1.55
N ALA A 37 7.84 -5.28 1.36
CA ALA A 37 7.45 -5.77 0.04
C ALA A 37 6.17 -5.09 -0.46
N SER A 38 5.31 -4.60 0.45
CA SER A 38 4.04 -3.94 0.12
C SER A 38 4.27 -2.48 -0.24
N VAL A 39 3.59 -2.02 -1.30
CA VAL A 39 3.76 -0.70 -1.89
C VAL A 39 2.43 0.04 -1.92
N ARG A 40 2.43 1.29 -1.46
CA ARG A 40 1.29 2.19 -1.55
C ARG A 40 1.46 3.14 -2.73
N PHE A 41 0.48 3.18 -3.61
CA PHE A 41 0.42 4.16 -4.70
C PHE A 41 -0.14 5.50 -4.20
N ASN A 42 0.32 6.62 -4.77
CA ASN A 42 -0.18 7.95 -4.39
C ASN A 42 -1.62 8.21 -4.85
N ASN A 43 -2.10 7.53 -5.87
CA ASN A 43 -3.48 7.61 -6.38
C ASN A 43 -4.47 6.70 -5.63
N GLY A 44 -4.03 6.03 -4.60
CA GLY A 44 -4.83 5.12 -3.77
C GLY A 44 -4.78 3.69 -4.27
N GLY A 45 -4.23 2.79 -3.98
CA GLY A 45 -4.07 1.40 -4.39
C GLY A 45 -2.83 0.79 -3.76
N SER A 46 -2.76 -0.50 -3.88
CA SER A 46 -1.64 -1.28 -3.35
C SER A 46 -0.97 -2.07 -4.44
N GLY A 47 0.29 -2.35 -4.26
CA GLY A 47 1.04 -3.31 -5.03
C GLY A 47 2.07 -3.98 -4.17
N SER A 48 2.84 -4.88 -4.75
CA SER A 48 3.93 -5.54 -4.05
C SER A 48 5.13 -5.70 -4.96
N PHE A 49 6.34 -5.51 -4.42
CA PHE A 49 7.55 -5.92 -5.13
C PHE A 49 7.54 -7.43 -5.30
N VAL A 50 7.87 -7.89 -6.50
CA VAL A 50 7.92 -9.31 -6.89
C VAL A 50 9.29 -9.73 -7.46
N SER A 51 10.25 -8.82 -7.47
CA SER A 51 11.64 -9.13 -7.79
C SER A 51 12.61 -8.20 -7.05
N GLU A 52 13.86 -8.64 -6.91
CA GLU A 52 14.94 -7.84 -6.33
C GLU A 52 15.28 -6.58 -7.15
N ASP A 53 14.89 -6.56 -8.44
CA ASP A 53 15.14 -5.47 -9.39
C ASP A 53 13.97 -4.49 -9.47
N GLY A 54 13.24 -4.32 -8.38
CA GLY A 54 12.19 -3.32 -8.26
C GLY A 54 10.96 -3.54 -9.14
N LEU A 55 10.78 -4.73 -9.73
CA LEU A 55 9.53 -5.08 -10.41
C LEU A 55 8.43 -5.23 -9.36
N LEU A 56 7.30 -4.61 -9.61
CA LEU A 56 6.13 -4.68 -8.74
C LEU A 56 4.86 -5.01 -9.53
N ILE A 57 3.96 -5.72 -8.87
CA ILE A 57 2.63 -6.05 -9.37
C ILE A 57 1.57 -5.25 -8.65
N SER A 58 0.57 -4.79 -9.38
CA SER A 58 -0.64 -4.16 -8.88
C SER A 58 -1.82 -4.56 -9.76
N ASN A 59 -2.99 -3.98 -9.53
CA ASN A 59 -4.15 -4.18 -10.36
C ASN A 59 -4.13 -3.27 -11.60
N HIS A 60 -4.77 -3.70 -12.69
CA HIS A 60 -4.95 -2.90 -13.88
C HIS A 60 -5.72 -1.61 -13.58
N HIS A 61 -6.81 -1.71 -12.80
CA HIS A 61 -7.61 -0.54 -12.44
C HIS A 61 -6.81 0.47 -11.58
N VAL A 62 -5.84 0.04 -10.77
CA VAL A 62 -4.91 0.95 -10.05
C VAL A 62 -3.98 1.66 -11.04
N GLY A 63 -3.55 0.96 -12.10
CA GLY A 63 -2.72 1.50 -13.16
C GLY A 63 -3.45 2.33 -14.21
N ALA A 64 -4.78 2.29 -14.26
CA ALA A 64 -5.59 2.84 -15.35
C ALA A 64 -5.34 4.33 -15.62
N ASP A 65 -5.18 5.15 -14.58
CA ASP A 65 -4.85 6.58 -14.73
C ASP A 65 -3.48 6.78 -15.40
N ALA A 66 -2.47 5.99 -15.02
CA ALA A 66 -1.15 6.04 -15.65
C ALA A 66 -1.21 5.57 -17.11
N LEU A 67 -1.93 4.48 -17.40
CA LEU A 67 -2.15 3.99 -18.76
C LEU A 67 -2.85 5.04 -19.63
N GLN A 68 -3.88 5.69 -19.09
CA GLN A 68 -4.60 6.76 -19.80
C GLN A 68 -3.69 7.95 -20.11
N LYS A 69 -2.89 8.41 -19.15
CA LYS A 69 -1.94 9.54 -19.32
C LYS A 69 -0.82 9.23 -20.32
N LEU A 70 -0.42 7.97 -20.44
CA LEU A 70 0.58 7.53 -21.40
C LEU A 70 0.01 7.27 -22.79
N SER A 71 -1.31 7.14 -22.92
CA SER A 71 -1.97 6.86 -24.19
C SER A 71 -1.98 8.08 -25.12
N THR A 72 -1.84 7.82 -26.41
CA THR A 72 -1.99 8.81 -27.49
C THR A 72 -3.10 8.36 -28.46
N LYS A 73 -3.37 9.16 -29.48
CA LYS A 73 -4.32 8.79 -30.54
C LYS A 73 -3.86 7.56 -31.34
N GLU A 74 -2.54 7.38 -31.46
CA GLU A 74 -1.91 6.30 -32.23
C GLU A 74 -1.63 5.05 -31.36
N LYS A 75 -1.54 5.23 -30.04
CA LYS A 75 -1.23 4.15 -29.08
C LYS A 75 -2.09 4.29 -27.85
N ASN A 76 -3.07 3.44 -27.71
CA ASN A 76 -3.96 3.44 -26.55
C ASN A 76 -3.59 2.32 -25.58
N TYR A 77 -2.66 2.59 -24.65
CA TYR A 77 -2.18 1.59 -23.69
C TYR A 77 -3.27 1.09 -22.74
N LEU A 78 -4.28 1.91 -22.45
CA LEU A 78 -5.40 1.46 -21.63
C LEU A 78 -6.25 0.43 -22.38
N HIS A 79 -6.55 0.68 -23.67
CA HIS A 79 -7.42 -0.19 -24.46
C HIS A 79 -6.66 -1.42 -25.00
N ASP A 80 -5.46 -1.20 -25.58
CA ASP A 80 -4.73 -2.21 -26.34
C ASP A 80 -3.71 -2.99 -25.48
N GLY A 81 -3.48 -2.53 -24.24
CA GLY A 81 -2.44 -3.07 -23.37
C GLY A 81 -1.03 -2.59 -23.72
N PHE A 82 -0.06 -3.04 -22.96
CA PHE A 82 1.35 -2.70 -23.13
C PHE A 82 2.25 -3.82 -22.63
N HIS A 83 3.37 -4.05 -23.32
CA HIS A 83 4.40 -4.98 -22.89
C HIS A 83 5.80 -4.50 -23.26
N ALA A 84 6.59 -4.10 -22.27
CA ALA A 84 8.02 -3.84 -22.44
C ALA A 84 8.80 -5.17 -22.34
N ARG A 85 9.48 -5.54 -23.43
CA ARG A 85 10.32 -6.76 -23.47
C ARG A 85 11.73 -6.52 -22.95
N THR A 86 12.13 -5.27 -22.82
CA THR A 86 13.45 -4.84 -22.32
C THR A 86 13.29 -3.62 -21.41
N LEU A 87 14.26 -3.37 -20.54
CA LEU A 87 14.27 -2.18 -19.67
C LEU A 87 14.20 -0.86 -20.46
N ALA A 88 14.78 -0.84 -21.66
CA ALA A 88 14.77 0.34 -22.54
C ALA A 88 13.37 0.67 -23.11
N GLN A 89 12.46 -0.31 -23.12
CA GLN A 89 11.08 -0.13 -23.57
C GLN A 89 10.12 0.26 -22.45
N GLU A 90 10.56 0.19 -21.19
CA GLU A 90 9.73 0.59 -20.06
C GLU A 90 9.46 2.09 -20.09
N VAL A 91 8.19 2.48 -19.95
CA VAL A 91 7.74 3.87 -20.15
C VAL A 91 7.50 4.53 -18.81
N LYS A 92 8.14 5.68 -18.59
CA LYS A 92 8.00 6.45 -17.36
C LYS A 92 6.56 6.96 -17.21
N CYS A 93 5.93 6.61 -16.09
CA CYS A 93 4.62 7.10 -15.72
C CYS A 93 4.71 8.53 -15.18
N LEU A 94 3.80 9.39 -15.65
CA LEU A 94 3.68 10.76 -15.17
C LEU A 94 2.91 10.76 -13.84
N ASP A 95 3.40 11.54 -12.87
CA ASP A 95 2.72 11.77 -11.58
C ASP A 95 2.47 10.51 -10.73
N LEU A 96 3.06 9.37 -11.09
CA LEU A 96 2.96 8.15 -10.31
C LEU A 96 4.08 8.11 -9.26
N GLU A 97 3.68 7.89 -8.02
CA GLU A 97 4.57 7.80 -6.89
C GLU A 97 4.28 6.53 -6.09
N LEU A 98 5.33 5.85 -5.68
CA LEU A 98 5.29 4.68 -4.83
C LEU A 98 5.86 5.00 -3.46
N ASN A 99 5.16 4.56 -2.42
CA ASN A 99 5.56 4.75 -1.03
C ASN A 99 5.73 3.37 -0.37
N VAL A 100 6.93 3.09 0.12
CA VAL A 100 7.31 1.82 0.76
C VAL A 100 7.57 2.07 2.23
N LEU A 101 6.79 1.42 3.09
CA LEU A 101 6.91 1.57 4.53
C LEU A 101 8.31 1.10 5.00
N GLN A 102 8.97 1.94 5.79
CA GLN A 102 10.30 1.65 6.35
C GLN A 102 10.24 1.42 7.85
N SER A 103 9.42 2.18 8.56
CA SER A 103 9.26 2.05 10.01
C SER A 103 7.97 2.68 10.50
N ILE A 104 7.49 2.15 11.62
CA ILE A 104 6.39 2.71 12.41
C ILE A 104 6.93 3.02 13.80
N GLU A 105 6.60 4.20 14.34
CA GLU A 105 6.98 4.62 15.69
C GLU A 105 5.74 5.13 16.43
N ASP A 106 5.50 4.66 17.65
CA ASP A 106 4.44 5.19 18.50
C ASP A 106 4.84 6.56 19.04
N VAL A 107 4.08 7.59 18.68
CA VAL A 107 4.28 8.98 19.10
C VAL A 107 3.13 9.49 19.99
N THR A 108 2.27 8.60 20.44
CA THR A 108 1.05 8.91 21.22
C THR A 108 1.36 9.74 22.45
N ALA A 109 2.36 9.33 23.24
CA ALA A 109 2.74 10.04 24.47
C ALA A 109 3.19 11.47 24.18
N ARG A 110 3.97 11.67 23.10
CA ARG A 110 4.47 13.01 22.69
C ARG A 110 3.32 13.92 22.25
N ILE A 111 2.35 13.39 21.49
CA ILE A 111 1.20 14.17 21.04
C ILE A 111 0.29 14.54 22.21
N ASN A 112 -0.01 13.57 23.09
CA ASN A 112 -0.86 13.82 24.25
C ASN A 112 -0.24 14.83 25.21
N ALA A 113 1.08 14.81 25.40
CA ALA A 113 1.78 15.78 26.26
C ALA A 113 1.71 17.22 25.73
N ALA A 114 1.53 17.42 24.43
CA ALA A 114 1.40 18.75 23.82
C ALA A 114 0.00 19.36 23.94
N VAL A 115 -1.00 18.57 24.37
CA VAL A 115 -2.40 19.02 24.50
C VAL A 115 -2.68 19.33 25.96
N PRO A 116 -3.01 20.61 26.33
CA PRO A 116 -3.38 20.95 27.71
C PRO A 116 -4.62 20.17 28.14
N LYS A 117 -4.61 19.69 29.40
CA LYS A 117 -5.68 18.83 29.93
C LYS A 117 -7.07 19.51 29.90
N ASP A 118 -7.10 20.82 30.11
CA ASP A 118 -8.34 21.62 30.22
C ASP A 118 -8.60 22.43 28.93
N ALA A 119 -7.98 22.07 27.82
CA ALA A 119 -8.16 22.78 26.55
C ALA A 119 -9.57 22.58 26.01
N ALA A 120 -10.20 23.65 25.55
CA ALA A 120 -11.42 23.56 24.75
C ALA A 120 -11.22 22.69 23.49
N PRO A 121 -12.25 21.98 22.99
CA PRO A 121 -12.10 21.04 21.87
C PRO A 121 -11.37 21.60 20.66
N ALA A 122 -11.66 22.84 20.24
CA ALA A 122 -11.00 23.49 19.12
C ALA A 122 -9.49 23.76 19.40
N ALA A 123 -9.14 24.18 20.61
CA ALA A 123 -7.75 24.42 21.00
C ALA A 123 -6.97 23.10 21.11
N ALA A 124 -7.58 22.05 21.66
CA ALA A 124 -7.00 20.72 21.70
C ALA A 124 -6.75 20.15 20.31
N PHE A 125 -7.69 20.33 19.36
CA PHE A 125 -7.53 19.93 17.98
C PHE A 125 -6.38 20.68 17.29
N ALA A 126 -6.31 22.01 17.47
CA ALA A 126 -5.24 22.82 16.91
C ALA A 126 -3.86 22.42 17.47
N ALA A 127 -3.75 22.17 18.79
CA ALA A 127 -2.52 21.72 19.43
C ALA A 127 -2.07 20.36 18.88
N ARG A 128 -2.98 19.39 18.70
CA ARG A 128 -2.67 18.09 18.09
C ARG A 128 -2.14 18.26 16.67
N ARG A 129 -2.83 19.01 15.83
CA ARG A 129 -2.39 19.23 14.43
C ARG A 129 -1.01 19.87 14.36
N LYS A 130 -0.73 20.84 15.24
CA LYS A 130 0.56 21.51 15.30
C LYS A 130 1.67 20.52 15.65
N ILE A 131 1.54 19.76 16.74
CA ILE A 131 2.58 18.82 17.17
C ILE A 131 2.74 17.68 16.17
N MET A 132 1.69 17.19 15.50
CA MET A 132 1.79 16.20 14.43
C MET A 132 2.64 16.74 13.29
N ALA A 133 2.39 17.94 12.80
CA ALA A 133 3.18 18.57 11.73
C ALA A 133 4.65 18.80 12.14
N GLU A 134 4.91 19.14 13.39
CA GLU A 134 6.28 19.26 13.93
C GLU A 134 7.00 17.91 13.93
N ILE A 135 6.34 16.83 14.36
CA ILE A 135 6.90 15.47 14.35
C ILE A 135 7.21 15.00 12.94
N GLU A 136 6.30 15.23 12.00
CA GLU A 136 6.47 14.88 10.59
C GLU A 136 7.67 15.63 9.98
N LYS A 137 7.75 16.94 10.23
CA LYS A 137 8.85 17.79 9.74
C LYS A 137 10.19 17.36 10.33
N GLU A 138 10.29 17.19 11.65
CA GLU A 138 11.52 16.73 12.31
C GLU A 138 11.98 15.36 11.77
N SER A 139 11.03 14.45 11.54
CA SER A 139 11.33 13.14 10.99
C SER A 139 11.85 13.24 9.56
N LEU A 140 11.21 14.04 8.71
CA LEU A 140 11.65 14.29 7.34
C LEU A 140 13.06 14.92 7.31
N ASP A 141 13.27 15.95 8.09
CA ASP A 141 14.56 16.67 8.15
C ASP A 141 15.71 15.74 8.62
N ARG A 142 15.44 14.83 9.54
CA ARG A 142 16.42 13.89 10.09
C ARG A 142 16.69 12.69 9.18
N THR A 143 15.66 12.17 8.51
CA THR A 143 15.73 10.88 7.82
C THR A 143 15.69 10.98 6.29
N GLY A 144 15.22 12.11 5.76
CA GLY A 144 14.92 12.26 4.33
C GLY A 144 13.71 11.42 3.85
N LEU A 145 13.04 10.71 4.77
CA LEU A 145 11.88 9.87 4.45
C LEU A 145 10.59 10.67 4.56
N ARG A 146 9.66 10.43 3.66
CA ARG A 146 8.29 10.91 3.83
C ARG A 146 7.74 10.39 5.16
N SER A 147 7.22 11.29 5.96
CA SER A 147 6.79 11.00 7.33
C SER A 147 5.38 11.50 7.53
N ASP A 148 4.47 10.59 7.85
CA ASP A 148 3.05 10.87 8.05
C ASP A 148 2.63 10.38 9.46
N VAL A 149 2.02 11.24 10.28
CA VAL A 149 1.43 10.82 11.56
C VAL A 149 0.01 10.33 11.32
N VAL A 150 -0.21 9.05 11.57
CA VAL A 150 -1.50 8.38 11.41
C VAL A 150 -2.23 8.32 12.75
N THR A 151 -3.47 8.82 12.75
CA THR A 151 -4.37 8.71 13.90
C THR A 151 -5.07 7.35 13.88
N LEU A 152 -4.93 6.58 14.95
CA LEU A 152 -5.54 5.27 15.11
C LEU A 152 -6.64 5.32 16.17
N TRP A 153 -7.65 4.44 16.04
CA TRP A 153 -8.74 4.26 16.97
C TRP A 153 -9.37 5.59 17.43
N GLN A 154 -9.71 6.44 16.46
CA GLN A 154 -10.36 7.74 16.70
C GLN A 154 -9.56 8.66 17.67
N GLY A 155 -8.23 8.56 17.65
CA GLY A 155 -7.35 9.35 18.51
C GLY A 155 -6.89 8.63 19.77
N GLY A 156 -7.15 7.33 19.90
CA GLY A 156 -6.63 6.49 20.98
C GLY A 156 -5.11 6.26 20.88
N ALA A 157 -4.56 6.31 19.66
CA ALA A 157 -3.13 6.25 19.44
C ALA A 157 -2.71 7.07 18.20
N TYR A 158 -1.44 7.42 18.15
CA TYR A 158 -0.81 8.15 17.06
C TYR A 158 0.52 7.48 16.70
N HIS A 159 0.66 7.05 15.46
CA HIS A 159 1.87 6.42 14.97
C HIS A 159 2.50 7.23 13.84
N LEU A 160 3.80 7.41 13.88
CA LEU A 160 4.59 8.03 12.83
C LEU A 160 5.04 6.95 11.85
N TYR A 161 4.53 7.03 10.64
CA TYR A 161 4.87 6.15 9.51
C TYR A 161 5.93 6.83 8.66
N ARG A 162 7.03 6.14 8.36
CA ARG A 162 8.08 6.62 7.48
C ARG A 162 8.12 5.81 6.21
N PHE A 163 8.08 6.48 5.06
CA PHE A 163 8.06 5.85 3.75
C PHE A 163 9.26 6.26 2.92
N LYS A 164 9.91 5.27 2.28
CA LYS A 164 10.78 5.56 1.15
C LYS A 164 9.89 5.81 -0.08
N ARG A 165 10.12 6.94 -0.76
CA ARG A 165 9.35 7.38 -1.90
C ARG A 165 10.13 7.16 -3.19
N TYR A 166 9.47 6.60 -4.20
CA TYR A 166 10.00 6.48 -5.56
C TYR A 166 9.11 7.27 -6.52
N THR A 167 9.72 8.13 -7.35
CA THR A 167 9.05 9.02 -8.32
C THR A 167 9.42 8.74 -9.78
N ASP A 168 10.42 7.88 -10.02
CA ASP A 168 10.66 7.30 -11.35
C ASP A 168 10.06 5.89 -11.35
N VAL A 169 8.80 5.82 -11.76
CA VAL A 169 8.03 4.58 -11.86
C VAL A 169 7.74 4.34 -13.33
N ARG A 170 8.02 3.15 -13.83
CA ARG A 170 7.84 2.83 -15.24
C ARG A 170 6.88 1.68 -15.43
N LEU A 171 6.02 1.83 -16.45
CA LEU A 171 5.12 0.80 -16.91
C LEU A 171 5.92 -0.31 -17.59
N VAL A 172 5.68 -1.55 -17.17
CA VAL A 172 6.30 -2.76 -17.71
C VAL A 172 5.30 -3.58 -18.49
N PHE A 173 4.12 -3.80 -17.93
CA PHE A 173 3.08 -4.61 -18.54
C PHE A 173 1.69 -4.17 -18.05
N ALA A 174 0.75 -4.15 -18.98
CA ALA A 174 -0.67 -4.12 -18.71
C ALA A 174 -1.39 -4.93 -19.77
N PRO A 175 -2.35 -5.82 -19.46
CA PRO A 175 -3.19 -6.46 -20.45
C PRO A 175 -4.12 -5.44 -21.10
N GLU A 176 -4.76 -5.83 -22.19
CA GLU A 176 -5.83 -5.05 -22.78
C GLU A 176 -7.03 -4.92 -21.83
N GLN A 177 -7.76 -3.81 -21.92
CA GLN A 177 -8.86 -3.49 -21.00
C GLN A 177 -9.94 -4.58 -21.00
N GLN A 178 -10.22 -5.19 -22.14
CA GLN A 178 -11.27 -6.21 -22.28
C GLN A 178 -11.00 -7.47 -21.44
N ILE A 179 -9.74 -7.86 -21.26
CA ILE A 179 -9.40 -9.00 -20.39
C ILE A 179 -9.16 -8.56 -18.94
N ALA A 180 -8.73 -7.31 -18.74
CA ALA A 180 -8.50 -6.76 -17.41
C ALA A 180 -9.80 -6.49 -16.63
N PHE A 181 -10.89 -6.27 -17.34
CA PHE A 181 -12.22 -6.00 -16.79
C PHE A 181 -13.29 -6.79 -17.54
N PHE A 182 -13.06 -8.10 -17.69
CA PHE A 182 -13.97 -9.00 -18.37
C PHE A 182 -15.31 -9.11 -17.64
N GLY A 183 -16.41 -9.04 -18.38
CA GLY A 183 -17.75 -9.05 -17.81
C GLY A 183 -18.24 -7.69 -17.29
N GLY A 184 -17.36 -6.71 -17.12
CA GLY A 184 -17.70 -5.33 -16.70
C GLY A 184 -18.33 -5.26 -15.30
N ASP A 185 -19.10 -4.18 -15.06
CA ASP A 185 -19.77 -3.92 -13.77
C ASP A 185 -20.76 -5.00 -13.36
N PRO A 186 -21.54 -5.66 -14.24
CA PRO A 186 -22.45 -6.74 -13.84
C PRO A 186 -21.73 -7.88 -13.13
N ASP A 187 -20.53 -8.24 -13.57
CA ASP A 187 -19.78 -9.36 -13.00
C ASP A 187 -18.87 -8.93 -11.83
N ASN A 188 -18.76 -7.62 -11.54
CA ASN A 188 -17.80 -7.09 -10.58
C ASN A 188 -17.96 -7.63 -9.16
N PHE A 189 -19.16 -8.03 -8.77
CA PHE A 189 -19.47 -8.55 -7.44
C PHE A 189 -19.90 -10.03 -7.45
N GLU A 190 -19.70 -10.71 -8.56
CA GLU A 190 -20.03 -12.13 -8.71
C GLU A 190 -18.81 -13.02 -8.52
N PHE A 191 -19.05 -14.27 -8.12
CA PHE A 191 -18.03 -15.31 -8.01
C PHE A 191 -18.51 -16.59 -8.70
N PRO A 192 -17.66 -17.23 -9.52
CA PRO A 192 -16.28 -16.90 -9.85
C PRO A 192 -16.17 -15.78 -10.88
N ARG A 193 -15.10 -14.97 -10.79
CA ARG A 193 -14.79 -13.90 -11.74
C ARG A 193 -13.52 -14.25 -12.53
N TYR A 194 -13.59 -14.10 -13.85
CA TYR A 194 -12.51 -14.46 -14.79
C TYR A 194 -11.97 -13.23 -15.50
N ASP A 195 -11.23 -12.39 -14.78
CA ASP A 195 -10.52 -11.28 -15.36
C ASP A 195 -9.02 -11.31 -15.01
N LEU A 196 -8.22 -10.60 -15.78
CA LEU A 196 -6.79 -10.44 -15.56
C LEU A 196 -6.50 -9.00 -15.11
N ASP A 197 -7.02 -8.61 -13.94
CA ASP A 197 -6.85 -7.28 -13.36
C ASP A 197 -5.45 -7.12 -12.76
N ILE A 198 -4.41 -7.14 -13.61
CA ILE A 198 -3.01 -6.97 -13.23
C ILE A 198 -2.35 -5.84 -14.01
N CYS A 199 -1.37 -5.19 -13.39
CA CYS A 199 -0.46 -4.24 -14.03
C CYS A 199 0.92 -4.35 -13.38
N LEU A 200 1.97 -4.38 -14.19
CA LEU A 200 3.35 -4.44 -13.71
C LEU A 200 4.03 -3.10 -13.94
N PHE A 201 4.70 -2.64 -12.91
CA PHE A 201 5.54 -1.46 -12.93
C PHE A 201 6.95 -1.81 -12.46
N ARG A 202 7.89 -0.90 -12.64
CA ARG A 202 9.22 -0.98 -12.04
C ARG A 202 9.60 0.36 -11.43
N ALA A 203 10.14 0.31 -10.22
CA ALA A 203 10.71 1.46 -9.55
C ALA A 203 12.15 1.69 -10.02
N TYR A 204 12.49 2.95 -10.27
CA TYR A 204 13.82 3.40 -10.68
C TYR A 204 14.37 4.45 -9.73
N GLU A 205 15.69 4.46 -9.59
CA GLU A 205 16.42 5.49 -8.87
C GLU A 205 17.73 5.77 -9.62
N ASN A 206 18.05 7.03 -9.88
CA ASN A 206 19.22 7.44 -10.67
C ASN A 206 19.30 6.77 -12.07
N GLY A 207 18.15 6.57 -12.71
CA GLY A 207 18.07 5.97 -14.05
C GLY A 207 18.28 4.46 -14.12
N GLN A 208 18.40 3.78 -12.97
CA GLN A 208 18.54 2.33 -12.88
C GLN A 208 17.38 1.70 -12.09
N PRO A 209 16.99 0.45 -12.38
CA PRO A 209 16.08 -0.29 -11.54
C PRO A 209 16.57 -0.32 -10.08
N VAL A 210 15.67 -0.06 -9.13
CA VAL A 210 16.03 -0.12 -7.71
C VAL A 210 16.32 -1.55 -7.30
N LYS A 211 17.28 -1.71 -6.37
CA LYS A 211 17.49 -2.99 -5.70
C LYS A 211 16.72 -3.00 -4.39
N VAL A 212 15.81 -3.96 -4.26
CA VAL A 212 15.02 -4.18 -3.05
C VAL A 212 15.40 -5.52 -2.42
N LYS A 213 15.49 -5.52 -1.09
CA LYS A 213 15.78 -6.74 -0.33
C LYS A 213 14.52 -7.56 -0.09
N ASP A 214 13.43 -6.87 0.19
CA ASP A 214 12.17 -7.48 0.59
C ASP A 214 11.19 -7.46 -0.61
N PHE A 215 10.84 -8.64 -1.11
CA PHE A 215 9.89 -8.83 -2.21
C PHE A 215 9.19 -10.18 -2.09
N LEU A 216 7.98 -10.27 -2.62
CA LEU A 216 7.19 -11.50 -2.63
C LEU A 216 7.61 -12.38 -3.81
N ARG A 217 7.85 -13.65 -3.56
CA ARG A 217 8.23 -14.62 -4.60
C ARG A 217 7.00 -15.35 -5.09
N PHE A 218 6.89 -15.54 -6.39
CA PHE A 218 5.90 -16.43 -6.95
C PHE A 218 6.17 -17.88 -6.52
N SER A 219 5.13 -18.54 -6.01
CA SER A 219 5.21 -19.97 -5.72
C SER A 219 5.14 -20.77 -7.02
N PRO A 220 6.13 -21.60 -7.32
CA PRO A 220 6.06 -22.47 -8.51
C PRO A 220 5.00 -23.59 -8.36
N GLN A 221 4.58 -23.91 -7.14
CA GLN A 221 3.52 -24.89 -6.87
C GLN A 221 2.11 -24.27 -6.86
N GLY A 222 2.01 -22.93 -6.81
CA GLY A 222 0.73 -22.25 -6.63
C GLY A 222 0.20 -22.35 -5.22
N VAL A 223 -1.13 -22.36 -5.08
CA VAL A 223 -1.87 -22.56 -3.83
C VAL A 223 -2.85 -23.69 -3.98
N CYS A 224 -3.13 -24.40 -2.89
CA CYS A 224 -4.12 -25.47 -2.83
C CYS A 224 -5.28 -25.08 -1.90
N GLU A 225 -6.40 -25.80 -2.05
CA GLU A 225 -7.52 -25.65 -1.12
C GLU A 225 -7.10 -26.01 0.30
N GLY A 226 -7.39 -25.12 1.26
CA GLY A 226 -7.00 -25.27 2.66
C GLY A 226 -5.69 -24.58 3.05
N ASP A 227 -4.90 -24.10 2.10
CA ASP A 227 -3.68 -23.35 2.39
C ASP A 227 -4.01 -22.05 3.13
N LEU A 228 -3.20 -21.72 4.14
CA LEU A 228 -3.26 -20.41 4.81
C LEU A 228 -2.71 -19.34 3.87
N THR A 229 -3.55 -18.37 3.53
CA THR A 229 -3.19 -17.25 2.67
C THR A 229 -3.35 -15.91 3.37
N PHE A 230 -2.50 -14.94 3.03
CA PHE A 230 -2.54 -13.58 3.53
C PHE A 230 -2.73 -12.60 2.39
N VAL A 231 -3.41 -11.48 2.67
CA VAL A 231 -3.50 -10.34 1.78
C VAL A 231 -2.79 -9.17 2.44
N SER A 232 -1.71 -8.71 1.84
CA SER A 232 -1.00 -7.49 2.27
C SER A 232 -1.43 -6.29 1.42
N GLY A 233 -1.29 -5.09 1.97
CA GLY A 233 -1.56 -3.87 1.23
C GLY A 233 -1.99 -2.72 2.13
N HIS A 234 -2.41 -1.64 1.48
CA HIS A 234 -2.85 -0.40 2.12
C HIS A 234 -4.34 -0.19 1.83
N PRO A 235 -5.26 -0.68 2.68
CA PRO A 235 -6.69 -0.51 2.45
C PRO A 235 -7.07 0.98 2.49
N GLY A 236 -7.96 1.40 1.60
CA GLY A 236 -8.37 2.79 1.49
C GLY A 236 -9.19 3.23 2.70
N ARG A 237 -10.28 2.54 3.00
CA ARG A 237 -11.17 2.83 4.12
C ARG A 237 -11.89 1.58 4.59
N THR A 238 -11.98 1.41 5.90
CA THR A 238 -12.81 0.37 6.51
C THR A 238 -13.72 1.02 7.56
N ALA A 239 -15.03 0.78 7.45
CA ALA A 239 -16.01 1.11 8.47
C ALA A 239 -16.74 -0.18 8.84
N ARG A 240 -16.67 -0.59 10.11
CA ARG A 240 -17.28 -1.86 10.55
C ARG A 240 -18.56 -1.65 11.34
N LEU A 241 -18.56 -0.69 12.27
CA LEU A 241 -19.71 -0.32 13.09
C LEU A 241 -19.75 1.21 13.09
N LEU A 242 -20.86 1.74 12.63
CA LEU A 242 -21.19 3.16 12.73
C LEU A 242 -22.28 3.33 13.76
N THR A 243 -22.17 4.36 14.59
CA THR A 243 -23.27 4.80 15.43
C THR A 243 -24.35 5.46 14.60
N VAL A 244 -25.57 5.57 15.12
CA VAL A 244 -26.67 6.29 14.42
C VAL A 244 -26.26 7.71 14.08
N ALA A 245 -25.57 8.41 14.97
CA ALA A 245 -25.07 9.78 14.76
C ALA A 245 -23.98 9.91 13.69
N GLU A 246 -23.35 8.82 13.28
CA GLU A 246 -22.37 8.78 12.16
C GLU A 246 -23.04 8.40 10.83
N LEU A 247 -24.29 7.92 10.88
CA LEU A 247 -25.10 7.56 9.72
C LEU A 247 -26.03 8.71 9.30
N GLU A 248 -26.38 9.63 10.19
CA GLU A 248 -27.15 10.85 9.98
C GLU A 248 -26.24 12.01 9.54
#